data_e32b0a58983be2be45251a11c6717282
#
_entry.id   e32b0a58983be2be45251a11c6717282
#
_cell.length_a   1.000
_cell.length_b   1.000
_cell.length_c   1.000
_cell.angle_alpha   90.00
_cell.angle_beta   90.00
_cell.angle_gamma   90.00
#
_symmetry.space_group_name_H-M   'P 1'
#
loop_
_entity.id
_entity.type
_entity.pdbx_description
1 polymer ?
#
loop_
_entity_poly.entity_id
_entity_poly.type
_entity_poly.pdbx_seq_one_letter_code
_entity_poly.pdbx_strand_id
1 'polypeptide(L)'
;MNKLAAIISSLSLLLVSQSAFSQRTLPEGPGKALVENVCSSCHSTATIMRSAGYSTAAEWHRVFSTMIALSDAQANTVANYLAEHFPEDTPRRPNLIAGDVEIEIIEWTVPTLGQRARDPVEAPDGSIWWTGMWASLTGRLDPDTGEMEEYRLPSTSRPHTIIPDAEGNIWYTGNSNATIGMLDPKTGLVTEYKTRARDPHSATFHPNGNLYFTAQGAAMLGRLNPANGDLIEVGTEPRPYGIQVGPDGTLWVAYNGTNKIGALNPDTMEVRYYEVPDARSRIRRLGLDSEGMVWFGNSTMGKIGRLDPATGQIRQWDSPSGPASHPYALAVIDDVIWYNESGTRPDALVRFNPRSESFQSWAIPSGVGIARNVWVTEAGNLLIHQSSSNQVGLVKIN
;
A
#
# COMPACT_ATOMS: atom_id res chain seq x y z
N MET A 1 -12.39 80.33 11.07
CA MET A 1 -11.26 79.76 10.30
C MET A 1 -11.34 78.27 10.43
N ASN A 2 -11.99 77.67 9.42
CA ASN A 2 -12.32 76.26 9.36
C ASN A 2 -11.15 75.48 8.76
N LYS A 3 -10.69 74.41 9.42
CA LYS A 3 -9.81 73.36 8.80
C LYS A 3 -10.63 72.16 8.59
N LEU A 4 -10.96 71.88 7.34
CA LEU A 4 -11.43 70.54 6.87
C LEU A 4 -10.27 69.57 6.90
N ALA A 5 -10.44 68.46 7.61
CA ALA A 5 -9.58 67.32 7.53
C ALA A 5 -10.18 66.33 6.55
N ALA A 6 -9.47 66.06 5.46
CA ALA A 6 -9.82 65.02 4.48
C ALA A 6 -9.39 63.67 5.00
N ILE A 7 -10.37 62.73 5.15
CA ILE A 7 -10.13 61.35 5.45
C ILE A 7 -9.95 60.60 4.11
N ILE A 8 -8.72 60.20 3.83
CA ILE A 8 -8.41 59.31 2.71
C ILE A 8 -8.60 57.87 3.19
N SER A 9 -9.67 57.25 2.72
CA SER A 9 -9.96 55.84 2.94
C SER A 9 -9.17 55.00 1.93
N SER A 10 -8.08 54.39 2.39
CA SER A 10 -7.30 53.43 1.59
C SER A 10 -7.99 52.06 1.57
N LEU A 11 -8.63 51.77 0.46
CA LEU A 11 -9.21 50.46 0.16
C LEU A 11 -8.06 49.51 -0.24
N SER A 12 -7.59 48.71 0.71
CA SER A 12 -6.63 47.64 0.42
C SER A 12 -7.35 46.50 -0.28
N LEU A 13 -7.16 46.37 -1.59
CA LEU A 13 -7.54 45.19 -2.35
C LEU A 13 -6.66 44.03 -1.88
N LEU A 14 -7.22 43.12 -1.10
CA LEU A 14 -6.67 41.80 -0.86
C LEU A 14 -6.80 40.99 -2.17
N LEU A 15 -5.73 40.97 -2.95
CA LEU A 15 -5.54 39.97 -4.01
C LEU A 15 -5.37 38.60 -3.34
N VAL A 16 -6.48 37.86 -3.22
CA VAL A 16 -6.45 36.44 -2.97
C VAL A 16 -5.86 35.78 -4.21
N SER A 17 -4.59 35.49 -4.18
CA SER A 17 -3.96 34.63 -5.17
C SER A 17 -4.59 33.23 -5.02
N GLN A 18 -5.60 32.95 -5.82
CA GLN A 18 -6.01 31.59 -6.09
C GLN A 18 -4.82 30.92 -6.75
N SER A 19 -4.11 30.09 -6.01
CA SER A 19 -3.18 29.13 -6.56
C SER A 19 -4.01 28.24 -7.47
N ALA A 20 -4.08 28.58 -8.73
CA ALA A 20 -4.59 27.72 -9.78
C ALA A 20 -3.70 26.48 -9.74
N PHE A 21 -4.19 25.38 -9.17
CA PHE A 21 -3.70 24.07 -9.53
C PHE A 21 -3.93 23.97 -11.02
N SER A 22 -2.93 24.29 -11.81
CA SER A 22 -2.88 24.02 -13.23
C SER A 22 -3.22 22.54 -13.38
N GLN A 23 -4.43 22.23 -13.85
CA GLN A 23 -4.72 20.91 -14.38
C GLN A 23 -3.71 20.74 -15.52
N ARG A 24 -2.66 19.97 -15.27
CA ARG A 24 -1.71 19.62 -16.31
C ARG A 24 -2.50 18.85 -17.36
N THR A 25 -2.77 19.48 -18.49
CA THR A 25 -3.40 18.84 -19.64
C THR A 25 -2.42 17.85 -20.25
N LEU A 26 -2.95 16.76 -20.80
CA LEU A 26 -2.12 15.83 -21.56
C LEU A 26 -1.52 16.54 -22.79
N PRO A 27 -0.30 16.18 -23.23
CA PRO A 27 0.30 16.73 -24.45
C PRO A 27 -0.59 16.58 -25.68
N GLU A 28 -0.52 17.54 -26.59
CA GLU A 28 -1.24 17.43 -27.87
C GLU A 28 -0.63 16.35 -28.76
N GLY A 29 -1.46 15.56 -29.42
CA GLY A 29 -0.99 14.52 -30.34
C GLY A 29 -2.07 13.50 -30.69
N PRO A 30 -1.81 12.66 -31.69
CA PRO A 30 -2.69 11.57 -32.07
C PRO A 30 -2.90 10.62 -30.89
N GLY A 31 -4.14 10.42 -30.47
CA GLY A 31 -4.49 9.56 -29.33
C GLY A 31 -4.84 10.30 -28.03
N LYS A 32 -4.53 11.61 -27.89
CA LYS A 32 -4.86 12.38 -26.68
C LYS A 32 -6.31 12.22 -26.24
N ALA A 33 -7.24 12.50 -27.15
CA ALA A 33 -8.68 12.43 -26.85
C ALA A 33 -9.12 11.01 -26.44
N LEU A 34 -8.53 9.97 -27.03
CA LEU A 34 -8.80 8.59 -26.65
C LEU A 34 -8.27 8.29 -25.25
N VAL A 35 -7.03 8.69 -24.94
CA VAL A 35 -6.44 8.54 -23.60
C VAL A 35 -7.24 9.29 -22.55
N GLU A 36 -7.64 10.54 -22.83
CA GLU A 36 -8.48 11.33 -21.92
C GLU A 36 -9.81 10.61 -21.65
N ASN A 37 -10.50 10.15 -22.67
CA ASN A 37 -11.81 9.51 -22.52
C ASN A 37 -11.72 8.15 -21.81
N VAL A 38 -10.73 7.33 -22.16
CA VAL A 38 -10.59 5.98 -21.65
C VAL A 38 -10.04 5.98 -20.22
N CYS A 39 -8.94 6.70 -19.99
CA CYS A 39 -8.25 6.63 -18.69
C CYS A 39 -8.95 7.45 -17.59
N SER A 40 -9.69 8.50 -17.94
CA SER A 40 -10.42 9.31 -16.95
C SER A 40 -11.66 8.64 -16.38
N SER A 41 -12.10 7.53 -16.95
CA SER A 41 -13.27 6.78 -16.47
C SER A 41 -13.08 6.21 -15.04
N CYS A 42 -11.84 5.92 -14.65
CA CYS A 42 -11.54 5.30 -13.35
C CYS A 42 -10.70 6.19 -12.44
N HIS A 43 -9.84 7.03 -12.99
CA HIS A 43 -8.94 7.89 -12.21
C HIS A 43 -8.53 9.14 -13.00
N SER A 44 -7.96 10.12 -12.31
CA SER A 44 -7.45 11.35 -12.94
C SER A 44 -6.27 11.04 -13.90
N THR A 45 -6.23 11.72 -15.05
CA THR A 45 -5.09 11.70 -15.98
C THR A 45 -3.77 12.13 -15.34
N ALA A 46 -3.81 12.86 -14.23
CA ALA A 46 -2.63 13.16 -13.42
C ALA A 46 -1.89 11.91 -12.92
N THR A 47 -2.56 10.77 -12.86
CA THR A 47 -1.93 9.48 -12.55
C THR A 47 -0.99 9.05 -13.67
N ILE A 48 -1.37 9.24 -14.93
CA ILE A 48 -0.52 8.97 -16.10
C ILE A 48 0.74 9.82 -16.06
N MET A 49 0.58 11.13 -15.84
CA MET A 49 1.69 12.08 -15.79
C MET A 49 2.67 11.83 -14.64
N ARG A 50 2.26 11.08 -13.62
CA ARG A 50 3.12 10.65 -12.51
C ARG A 50 3.66 9.24 -12.69
N SER A 51 3.18 8.52 -13.68
CA SER A 51 3.67 7.19 -13.99
C SER A 51 5.07 7.30 -14.61
N ALA A 52 5.97 6.52 -14.09
CA ALA A 52 7.34 6.46 -14.59
C ALA A 52 7.76 5.00 -14.71
N GLY A 53 8.70 4.72 -15.59
CA GLY A 53 9.25 3.39 -15.74
C GLY A 53 8.71 2.59 -16.91
N TYR A 54 7.97 3.24 -17.82
CA TYR A 54 7.49 2.64 -19.07
C TYR A 54 7.96 3.52 -20.24
N SER A 55 8.70 2.97 -21.18
CA SER A 55 9.27 3.72 -22.31
C SER A 55 8.75 3.26 -23.66
N THR A 56 8.32 2.02 -23.77
CA THR A 56 7.87 1.43 -25.02
C THR A 56 6.36 1.27 -25.07
N ALA A 57 5.80 1.25 -26.28
CA ALA A 57 4.38 0.95 -26.48
C ALA A 57 3.98 -0.41 -25.90
N ALA A 58 4.86 -1.41 -25.95
CA ALA A 58 4.60 -2.74 -25.41
C ALA A 58 4.53 -2.73 -23.88
N GLU A 59 5.37 -1.96 -23.19
CA GLU A 59 5.32 -1.81 -21.72
C GLU A 59 4.05 -1.10 -21.30
N TRP A 60 3.68 0.00 -21.95
CA TRP A 60 2.43 0.70 -21.68
C TRP A 60 1.22 -0.18 -21.94
N HIS A 61 1.20 -0.93 -23.06
CA HIS A 61 0.13 -1.87 -23.37
C HIS A 61 -0.05 -2.92 -22.29
N ARG A 62 1.03 -3.53 -21.81
CA ARG A 62 1.00 -4.54 -20.74
C ARG A 62 0.35 -3.99 -19.46
N VAL A 63 0.60 -2.72 -19.11
CA VAL A 63 0.00 -2.08 -17.93
C VAL A 63 -1.49 -1.83 -18.10
N PHE A 64 -1.88 -1.09 -19.14
CA PHE A 64 -3.28 -0.69 -19.26
C PHE A 64 -4.21 -1.83 -19.70
N SER A 65 -3.70 -2.88 -20.33
CA SER A 65 -4.51 -4.08 -20.67
C SER A 65 -5.04 -4.80 -19.42
N THR A 66 -4.38 -4.62 -18.26
CA THR A 66 -4.90 -5.13 -16.98
C THR A 66 -5.97 -4.23 -16.36
N MET A 67 -6.16 -3.02 -16.90
CA MET A 67 -7.08 -2.01 -16.38
C MET A 67 -8.36 -1.91 -17.19
N ILE A 68 -8.25 -2.06 -18.52
CA ILE A 68 -9.37 -1.86 -19.46
C ILE A 68 -9.19 -2.69 -20.73
N ALA A 69 -10.29 -3.24 -21.22
CA ALA A 69 -10.31 -3.91 -22.51
C ALA A 69 -10.53 -2.88 -23.63
N LEU A 70 -9.64 -2.85 -24.62
CA LEU A 70 -9.69 -2.01 -25.81
C LEU A 70 -9.59 -2.90 -27.06
N SER A 71 -10.13 -2.42 -28.19
CA SER A 71 -9.82 -3.05 -29.48
C SER A 71 -8.34 -2.85 -29.82
N ASP A 72 -7.76 -3.73 -30.63
CA ASP A 72 -6.34 -3.64 -31.03
C ASP A 72 -5.95 -2.26 -31.59
N ALA A 73 -6.83 -1.65 -32.40
CA ALA A 73 -6.60 -0.32 -32.95
C ALA A 73 -6.55 0.77 -31.86
N GLN A 74 -7.45 0.70 -30.89
CA GLN A 74 -7.47 1.62 -29.75
C GLN A 74 -6.25 1.39 -28.83
N ALA A 75 -5.94 0.14 -28.53
CA ALA A 75 -4.81 -0.24 -27.69
C ALA A 75 -3.49 0.25 -28.30
N ASN A 76 -3.28 0.06 -29.60
CA ASN A 76 -2.10 0.56 -30.30
C ASN A 76 -2.02 2.08 -30.27
N THR A 77 -3.15 2.78 -30.47
CA THR A 77 -3.19 4.26 -30.42
C THR A 77 -2.81 4.76 -29.03
N VAL A 78 -3.41 4.19 -27.97
CA VAL A 78 -3.10 4.54 -26.58
C VAL A 78 -1.65 4.24 -26.25
N ALA A 79 -1.14 3.06 -26.59
CA ALA A 79 0.22 2.64 -26.29
C ALA A 79 1.26 3.54 -26.95
N ASN A 80 1.07 3.87 -28.23
CA ASN A 80 2.00 4.74 -28.96
C ASN A 80 1.98 6.17 -28.39
N TYR A 81 0.80 6.73 -28.10
CA TYR A 81 0.69 8.05 -27.50
C TYR A 81 1.40 8.12 -26.14
N LEU A 82 1.21 7.11 -25.27
CA LEU A 82 1.84 7.08 -23.96
C LEU A 82 3.35 6.89 -24.05
N ALA A 83 3.85 6.07 -24.96
CA ALA A 83 5.27 5.88 -25.19
C ALA A 83 5.96 7.15 -25.74
N GLU A 84 5.27 7.89 -26.60
CA GLU A 84 5.80 9.14 -27.18
C GLU A 84 5.89 10.27 -26.14
N HIS A 85 4.83 10.43 -25.32
CA HIS A 85 4.69 11.59 -24.45
C HIS A 85 5.11 11.35 -22.99
N PHE A 86 5.23 10.10 -22.57
CA PHE A 86 5.58 9.72 -21.19
C PHE A 86 6.63 8.63 -21.12
N PRO A 87 7.76 8.76 -21.85
CA PRO A 87 8.87 7.83 -21.72
C PRO A 87 9.50 7.94 -20.31
N GLU A 88 10.21 6.92 -19.90
CA GLU A 88 10.97 6.95 -18.65
C GLU A 88 12.14 7.95 -18.77
N ASP A 89 12.10 9.01 -17.96
CA ASP A 89 13.15 10.04 -17.96
C ASP A 89 14.48 9.53 -17.40
N THR A 90 14.39 8.67 -16.38
CA THR A 90 15.56 8.10 -15.70
C THR A 90 15.32 6.62 -15.43
N PRO A 91 16.09 5.71 -16.03
CA PRO A 91 15.99 4.29 -15.76
C PRO A 91 16.19 3.98 -14.27
N ARG A 92 15.27 3.24 -13.68
CA ARG A 92 15.29 2.84 -12.27
C ARG A 92 15.50 1.34 -12.14
N ARG A 93 16.56 0.83 -12.72
CA ARG A 93 16.83 -0.61 -12.69
C ARG A 93 17.17 -1.06 -11.27
N PRO A 94 16.62 -2.20 -10.81
CA PRO A 94 17.02 -2.75 -9.52
C PRO A 94 18.47 -3.23 -9.55
N ASN A 95 19.15 -3.09 -8.42
CA ASN A 95 20.42 -3.76 -8.19
C ASN A 95 20.15 -5.20 -7.74
N LEU A 96 20.25 -6.16 -8.64
CA LEU A 96 19.98 -7.56 -8.35
C LEU A 96 21.25 -8.22 -7.78
N ILE A 97 21.12 -8.77 -6.58
CA ILE A 97 22.20 -9.42 -5.86
C ILE A 97 21.93 -10.92 -5.80
N ALA A 98 22.82 -11.71 -6.34
CA ALA A 98 22.78 -13.15 -6.27
C ALA A 98 23.04 -13.66 -4.83
N GLY A 99 22.58 -14.83 -4.50
CA GLY A 99 22.82 -15.51 -3.23
C GLY A 99 22.46 -16.98 -3.28
N ASP A 100 22.34 -17.60 -2.12
CA ASP A 100 22.16 -19.03 -1.91
C ASP A 100 20.69 -19.48 -1.76
N VAL A 101 19.78 -18.53 -1.62
CA VAL A 101 18.34 -18.81 -1.52
C VAL A 101 17.72 -18.80 -2.90
N GLU A 102 17.01 -19.86 -3.24
CA GLU A 102 16.23 -19.96 -4.47
C GLU A 102 14.76 -19.64 -4.17
N ILE A 103 14.12 -18.93 -5.08
CA ILE A 103 12.69 -18.63 -5.00
C ILE A 103 12.00 -18.90 -6.33
N GLU A 104 10.72 -19.21 -6.25
CA GLU A 104 9.82 -19.23 -7.39
C GLU A 104 8.72 -18.18 -7.19
N ILE A 105 8.53 -17.28 -8.15
CA ILE A 105 7.45 -16.28 -8.11
C ILE A 105 6.38 -16.66 -9.09
N ILE A 106 5.20 -16.98 -8.58
CA ILE A 106 4.00 -17.31 -9.36
C ILE A 106 3.04 -16.12 -9.25
N GLU A 107 2.59 -15.59 -10.38
CA GLU A 107 1.69 -14.43 -10.42
C GLU A 107 0.41 -14.78 -11.18
N TRP A 108 -0.74 -14.36 -10.63
CA TRP A 108 -2.06 -14.52 -11.25
C TRP A 108 -2.67 -13.15 -11.49
N THR A 109 -3.17 -12.95 -12.73
CA THR A 109 -3.98 -11.76 -13.04
C THR A 109 -5.40 -12.00 -12.54
N VAL A 110 -5.90 -11.08 -11.71
CA VAL A 110 -7.24 -11.19 -11.15
C VAL A 110 -8.33 -10.86 -12.18
N PRO A 111 -9.55 -11.45 -12.08
CA PRO A 111 -10.52 -11.44 -13.18
C PRO A 111 -11.05 -10.07 -13.57
N THR A 112 -11.50 -9.26 -12.60
CA THR A 112 -12.04 -7.92 -12.90
C THR A 112 -10.92 -6.95 -13.22
N LEU A 113 -10.93 -6.39 -14.44
CA LEU A 113 -9.94 -5.41 -14.87
C LEU A 113 -10.02 -4.12 -14.06
N GLY A 114 -8.85 -3.53 -13.78
CA GLY A 114 -8.74 -2.24 -13.11
C GLY A 114 -9.17 -2.21 -11.65
N GLN A 115 -9.42 -3.37 -11.05
CA GLN A 115 -9.86 -3.43 -9.65
C GLN A 115 -8.78 -2.99 -8.65
N ARG A 116 -7.52 -2.91 -9.08
CA ARG A 116 -6.37 -2.62 -8.22
C ARG A 116 -6.24 -3.63 -7.10
N ALA A 117 -5.92 -4.88 -7.46
CA ALA A 117 -5.70 -5.97 -6.51
C ALA A 117 -4.67 -5.60 -5.45
N ARG A 118 -4.98 -5.87 -4.17
CA ARG A 118 -4.15 -5.47 -3.03
C ARG A 118 -4.21 -6.46 -1.89
N ASP A 119 -3.20 -6.33 -1.03
CA ASP A 119 -3.09 -6.91 0.29
C ASP A 119 -3.53 -8.38 0.36
N PRO A 120 -2.92 -9.29 -0.46
CA PRO A 120 -3.27 -10.70 -0.42
C PRO A 120 -2.92 -11.31 0.95
N VAL A 121 -3.79 -12.19 1.42
CA VAL A 121 -3.64 -12.93 2.68
C VAL A 121 -4.03 -14.38 2.48
N GLU A 122 -3.49 -15.28 3.29
CA GLU A 122 -3.88 -16.68 3.34
C GLU A 122 -4.99 -16.86 4.38
N ALA A 123 -6.06 -17.54 4.01
CA ALA A 123 -7.12 -17.93 4.92
C ALA A 123 -6.82 -19.30 5.55
N PRO A 124 -7.51 -19.70 6.65
CA PRO A 124 -7.27 -20.98 7.33
C PRO A 124 -7.46 -22.24 6.46
N ASP A 125 -8.18 -22.12 5.35
CA ASP A 125 -8.36 -23.21 4.36
C ASP A 125 -7.25 -23.24 3.29
N GLY A 126 -6.21 -22.41 3.41
CA GLY A 126 -5.12 -22.30 2.44
C GLY A 126 -5.44 -21.44 1.21
N SER A 127 -6.66 -20.97 1.05
CA SER A 127 -7.02 -20.08 -0.05
C SER A 127 -6.41 -18.69 0.12
N ILE A 128 -6.09 -18.04 -0.99
CA ILE A 128 -5.53 -16.69 -1.02
C ILE A 128 -6.64 -15.70 -1.29
N TRP A 129 -6.80 -14.72 -0.42
CA TRP A 129 -7.78 -13.66 -0.56
C TRP A 129 -7.11 -12.32 -0.85
N TRP A 130 -7.75 -11.46 -1.65
CA TRP A 130 -7.26 -10.12 -1.96
C TRP A 130 -8.40 -9.09 -1.96
N THR A 131 -8.07 -7.81 -1.85
CA THR A 131 -9.01 -6.71 -2.08
C THR A 131 -8.94 -6.20 -3.50
N GLY A 132 -10.09 -6.00 -4.16
CA GLY A 132 -10.27 -5.25 -5.40
C GLY A 132 -10.72 -3.83 -5.07
N MET A 133 -9.77 -2.98 -4.64
CA MET A 133 -10.05 -1.69 -4.02
C MET A 133 -10.94 -0.78 -4.87
N TRP A 134 -10.70 -0.67 -6.16
CA TRP A 134 -11.46 0.25 -7.00
C TRP A 134 -12.78 -0.33 -7.48
N ALA A 135 -12.92 -1.63 -7.47
CA ALA A 135 -14.15 -2.32 -7.84
C ALA A 135 -15.10 -2.61 -6.65
N SER A 136 -14.69 -2.25 -5.41
CA SER A 136 -15.43 -2.59 -4.18
C SER A 136 -15.79 -4.07 -4.13
N LEU A 137 -14.77 -4.91 -4.22
CA LEU A 137 -14.89 -6.38 -4.12
C LEU A 137 -13.72 -6.97 -3.34
N THR A 138 -13.85 -8.21 -2.99
CA THR A 138 -12.76 -9.09 -2.58
C THR A 138 -12.78 -10.34 -3.43
N GLY A 139 -11.63 -10.99 -3.60
CA GLY A 139 -11.55 -12.22 -4.34
C GLY A 139 -10.86 -13.32 -3.57
N ARG A 140 -11.14 -14.56 -3.95
CA ARG A 140 -10.58 -15.80 -3.46
C ARG A 140 -9.88 -16.52 -4.61
N LEU A 141 -8.67 -16.99 -4.36
CA LEU A 141 -7.87 -17.81 -5.27
C LEU A 141 -7.58 -19.14 -4.58
N ASP A 142 -7.82 -20.23 -5.26
CA ASP A 142 -7.24 -21.51 -4.94
C ASP A 142 -5.84 -21.59 -5.55
N PRO A 143 -4.76 -21.62 -4.74
CA PRO A 143 -3.40 -21.58 -5.28
C PRO A 143 -2.96 -22.87 -5.99
N ASP A 144 -3.65 -23.99 -5.77
CA ASP A 144 -3.34 -25.27 -6.39
C ASP A 144 -3.93 -25.39 -7.80
N THR A 145 -5.14 -24.87 -7.98
CA THR A 145 -5.85 -24.95 -9.28
C THR A 145 -5.76 -23.66 -10.09
N GLY A 146 -5.50 -22.53 -9.44
CA GLY A 146 -5.56 -21.19 -10.03
C GLY A 146 -7.00 -20.66 -10.23
N GLU A 147 -8.02 -21.37 -9.75
CA GLU A 147 -9.41 -20.93 -9.82
C GLU A 147 -9.66 -19.73 -8.94
N MET A 148 -10.43 -18.76 -9.45
CA MET A 148 -10.74 -17.50 -8.77
C MET A 148 -12.22 -17.25 -8.68
N GLU A 149 -12.66 -16.72 -7.54
CA GLU A 149 -14.00 -16.25 -7.28
C GLU A 149 -13.97 -14.82 -6.73
N GLU A 150 -14.94 -13.98 -7.10
CA GLU A 150 -15.02 -12.60 -6.64
C GLU A 150 -16.35 -12.31 -5.93
N TYR A 151 -16.27 -11.67 -4.78
CA TYR A 151 -17.39 -11.30 -3.92
C TYR A 151 -17.58 -9.78 -3.93
N ARG A 152 -18.76 -9.33 -4.31
CA ARG A 152 -19.08 -7.90 -4.28
C ARG A 152 -19.30 -7.43 -2.85
N LEU A 153 -18.64 -6.33 -2.50
CA LEU A 153 -18.86 -5.60 -1.26
C LEU A 153 -19.77 -4.39 -1.51
N PRO A 154 -20.27 -3.72 -0.47
CA PRO A 154 -21.01 -2.48 -0.64
C PRO A 154 -20.29 -1.49 -1.56
N SER A 155 -21.01 -0.90 -2.51
CA SER A 155 -20.47 -0.23 -3.70
C SER A 155 -19.47 0.92 -3.43
N THR A 156 -19.47 1.47 -2.23
CA THR A 156 -18.57 2.56 -1.83
C THR A 156 -17.48 2.13 -0.86
N SER A 157 -17.36 0.84 -0.54
CA SER A 157 -16.41 0.36 0.47
C SER A 157 -14.96 0.61 0.09
N ARG A 158 -14.58 0.38 -1.17
CA ARG A 158 -13.21 0.48 -1.66
C ARG A 158 -12.22 -0.14 -0.67
N PRO A 159 -12.29 -1.46 -0.45
CA PRO A 159 -11.55 -2.14 0.60
C PRO A 159 -10.04 -1.93 0.43
N HIS A 160 -9.35 -1.64 1.54
CA HIS A 160 -7.90 -1.44 1.49
C HIS A 160 -7.14 -2.66 2.00
N THR A 161 -7.34 -3.04 3.25
CA THR A 161 -6.73 -4.22 3.85
C THR A 161 -7.79 -5.30 4.05
N ILE A 162 -7.36 -6.55 3.97
CA ILE A 162 -8.18 -7.75 4.21
C ILE A 162 -7.44 -8.64 5.20
N ILE A 163 -8.17 -9.28 6.11
CA ILE A 163 -7.64 -10.28 7.05
C ILE A 163 -8.71 -11.34 7.33
N PRO A 164 -8.38 -12.63 7.32
CA PRO A 164 -9.28 -13.68 7.77
C PRO A 164 -9.33 -13.74 9.29
N ASP A 165 -10.46 -14.19 9.85
CA ASP A 165 -10.52 -14.68 11.22
C ASP A 165 -10.34 -16.21 11.27
N ALA A 166 -10.35 -16.76 12.49
CA ALA A 166 -10.14 -18.19 12.71
C ALA A 166 -11.31 -19.04 12.16
N GLU A 167 -12.48 -18.47 12.02
CA GLU A 167 -13.69 -19.10 11.48
C GLU A 167 -13.73 -19.05 9.95
N GLY A 168 -12.79 -18.32 9.32
CA GLY A 168 -12.68 -18.13 7.88
C GLY A 168 -13.54 -16.99 7.34
N ASN A 169 -14.12 -16.14 8.21
CA ASN A 169 -14.73 -14.91 7.74
C ASN A 169 -13.66 -13.91 7.29
N ILE A 170 -14.01 -13.07 6.36
CA ILE A 170 -13.08 -12.15 5.72
C ILE A 170 -13.37 -10.72 6.15
N TRP A 171 -12.51 -10.19 6.99
CA TRP A 171 -12.61 -8.82 7.48
C TRP A 171 -11.88 -7.85 6.55
N TYR A 172 -12.44 -6.65 6.35
CA TYR A 172 -11.84 -5.64 5.49
C TYR A 172 -12.01 -4.22 6.05
N THR A 173 -11.09 -3.34 5.67
CA THR A 173 -11.23 -1.91 5.95
C THR A 173 -11.90 -1.22 4.78
N GLY A 174 -13.13 -0.70 4.99
CA GLY A 174 -13.89 0.08 4.00
C GLY A 174 -13.35 1.50 3.91
N ASN A 175 -12.27 1.67 3.15
CA ASN A 175 -11.45 2.89 3.11
C ASN A 175 -12.19 4.14 2.61
N SER A 176 -13.30 3.99 1.89
CA SER A 176 -14.07 5.12 1.34
C SER A 176 -15.45 5.30 1.94
N ASN A 177 -15.97 4.32 2.70
CA ASN A 177 -17.29 4.39 3.31
C ASN A 177 -17.27 4.41 4.85
N ALA A 178 -16.08 4.55 5.44
CA ALA A 178 -15.89 4.64 6.88
C ALA A 178 -16.47 3.41 7.63
N THR A 179 -16.01 2.21 7.24
CA THR A 179 -16.45 0.96 7.86
C THR A 179 -15.29 0.01 8.14
N ILE A 180 -15.46 -0.85 9.13
CA ILE A 180 -14.82 -2.15 9.18
C ILE A 180 -15.89 -3.14 8.76
N GLY A 181 -15.66 -3.93 7.73
CA GLY A 181 -16.63 -4.90 7.23
C GLY A 181 -16.16 -6.34 7.44
N MET A 182 -17.11 -7.24 7.52
CA MET A 182 -16.90 -8.68 7.57
C MET A 182 -17.78 -9.33 6.50
N LEU A 183 -17.18 -10.13 5.63
CA LEU A 183 -17.84 -11.02 4.69
C LEU A 183 -17.81 -12.44 5.26
N ASP A 184 -18.97 -13.08 5.34
CA ASP A 184 -19.07 -14.53 5.50
C ASP A 184 -19.00 -15.18 4.09
N PRO A 185 -17.93 -15.89 3.72
CA PRO A 185 -17.82 -16.47 2.39
C PRO A 185 -18.83 -17.59 2.09
N LYS A 186 -19.36 -18.24 3.13
CA LYS A 186 -20.31 -19.35 2.99
C LYS A 186 -21.70 -18.87 2.59
N THR A 187 -22.06 -17.68 3.04
CA THR A 187 -23.39 -17.09 2.80
C THR A 187 -23.37 -15.90 1.85
N GLY A 188 -22.20 -15.30 1.65
CA GLY A 188 -22.02 -14.05 0.91
C GLY A 188 -22.53 -12.82 1.67
N LEU A 189 -22.93 -12.95 2.93
CA LEU A 189 -23.45 -11.85 3.74
C LEU A 189 -22.32 -10.95 4.22
N VAL A 190 -22.57 -9.63 4.18
CA VAL A 190 -21.65 -8.61 4.66
C VAL A 190 -22.24 -7.91 5.86
N THR A 191 -21.45 -7.83 6.94
CA THR A 191 -21.75 -7.01 8.13
C THR A 191 -20.79 -5.83 8.16
N GLU A 192 -21.28 -4.61 8.37
CA GLU A 192 -20.45 -3.40 8.43
C GLU A 192 -20.57 -2.68 9.78
N TYR A 193 -19.46 -2.35 10.39
CA TYR A 193 -19.33 -1.55 11.60
C TYR A 193 -18.87 -0.14 11.22
N LYS A 194 -19.70 0.87 11.49
CA LYS A 194 -19.39 2.27 11.14
C LYS A 194 -18.33 2.84 12.05
N THR A 195 -17.30 3.47 11.42
CA THR A 195 -16.22 4.19 12.10
C THR A 195 -16.46 5.70 12.04
N ARG A 196 -15.92 6.45 13.00
CA ARG A 196 -15.84 7.93 12.91
C ARG A 196 -14.73 8.34 11.95
N ALA A 197 -13.65 7.57 11.95
CA ALA A 197 -12.55 7.76 11.00
C ALA A 197 -13.04 7.47 9.58
N ARG A 198 -12.81 8.41 8.66
CA ARG A 198 -13.34 8.33 7.30
C ARG A 198 -12.66 7.32 6.40
N ASP A 199 -11.43 6.89 6.75
CA ASP A 199 -10.56 6.11 5.90
C ASP A 199 -9.81 5.01 6.67
N PRO A 200 -10.50 4.02 7.27
CA PRO A 200 -9.85 2.84 7.82
C PRO A 200 -8.89 2.25 6.78
N HIS A 201 -7.63 1.95 7.18
CA HIS A 201 -6.58 1.67 6.22
C HIS A 201 -5.97 0.28 6.42
N SER A 202 -5.13 0.09 7.42
CA SER A 202 -4.55 -1.22 7.78
C SER A 202 -5.20 -1.74 9.03
N ALA A 203 -5.36 -3.06 9.13
CA ALA A 203 -5.95 -3.70 10.29
C ALA A 203 -5.20 -4.98 10.66
N THR A 204 -5.31 -5.39 11.91
CA THR A 204 -4.79 -6.65 12.44
C THR A 204 -5.66 -7.13 13.59
N PHE A 205 -5.80 -8.44 13.74
CA PHE A 205 -6.33 -9.04 14.95
C PHE A 205 -5.27 -9.08 16.04
N HIS A 206 -5.69 -8.86 17.26
CA HIS A 206 -4.86 -9.00 18.43
C HIS A 206 -5.30 -10.26 19.23
N PRO A 207 -4.39 -10.95 19.95
CA PRO A 207 -4.74 -12.12 20.76
C PRO A 207 -5.84 -11.91 21.81
N ASN A 208 -6.14 -10.65 22.17
CA ASN A 208 -7.28 -10.31 23.06
C ASN A 208 -8.65 -10.38 22.37
N GLY A 209 -8.72 -10.83 21.11
CA GLY A 209 -9.93 -10.98 20.31
C GLY A 209 -10.43 -9.71 19.62
N ASN A 210 -9.78 -8.56 19.83
CA ASN A 210 -10.16 -7.32 19.15
C ASN A 210 -9.42 -7.13 17.83
N LEU A 211 -10.06 -6.42 16.92
CA LEU A 211 -9.49 -5.93 15.68
C LEU A 211 -8.99 -4.49 15.88
N TYR A 212 -7.72 -4.23 15.57
CA TYR A 212 -7.14 -2.89 15.62
C TYR A 212 -6.88 -2.38 14.22
N PHE A 213 -7.09 -1.08 14.00
CA PHE A 213 -6.90 -0.48 12.67
C PHE A 213 -6.33 0.93 12.74
N THR A 214 -5.69 1.31 11.64
CA THR A 214 -5.23 2.68 11.39
C THR A 214 -6.20 3.40 10.48
N ALA A 215 -6.34 4.73 10.63
CA ALA A 215 -7.07 5.59 9.70
C ALA A 215 -6.15 6.73 9.27
N GLN A 216 -5.61 6.61 8.06
CA GLN A 216 -4.48 7.40 7.58
C GLN A 216 -4.79 8.89 7.45
N GLY A 217 -5.85 9.25 6.76
CA GLY A 217 -6.22 10.64 6.52
C GLY A 217 -6.90 11.29 7.73
N ALA A 218 -7.56 10.50 8.56
CA ALA A 218 -8.19 10.96 9.79
C ALA A 218 -7.21 11.13 10.96
N ALA A 219 -5.98 10.60 10.86
CA ALA A 219 -4.99 10.54 11.94
C ALA A 219 -5.56 9.90 13.21
N MET A 220 -6.12 8.71 13.07
CA MET A 220 -6.76 7.97 14.16
C MET A 220 -6.29 6.51 14.19
N LEU A 221 -6.35 5.92 15.38
CA LEU A 221 -6.26 4.48 15.64
C LEU A 221 -7.58 4.01 16.21
N GLY A 222 -8.01 2.82 15.80
CA GLY A 222 -9.27 2.25 16.25
C GLY A 222 -9.11 0.83 16.80
N ARG A 223 -10.00 0.47 17.71
CA ARG A 223 -10.21 -0.88 18.24
C ARG A 223 -11.67 -1.25 18.12
N LEU A 224 -11.98 -2.31 17.41
CA LEU A 224 -13.31 -2.91 17.29
C LEU A 224 -13.32 -4.24 18.06
N ASN A 225 -14.31 -4.44 18.89
CA ASN A 225 -14.62 -5.75 19.44
C ASN A 225 -15.62 -6.47 18.52
N PRO A 226 -15.22 -7.54 17.80
CA PRO A 226 -16.09 -8.23 16.87
C PRO A 226 -17.30 -8.90 17.54
N ALA A 227 -17.19 -9.28 18.82
CA ALA A 227 -18.24 -10.04 19.51
C ALA A 227 -19.47 -9.18 19.85
N ASN A 228 -19.29 -7.87 20.06
CA ASN A 228 -20.39 -6.98 20.47
C ASN A 228 -20.50 -5.69 19.63
N GLY A 229 -19.52 -5.44 18.74
CA GLY A 229 -19.47 -4.25 17.89
C GLY A 229 -18.96 -2.98 18.60
N ASP A 230 -18.46 -3.08 19.82
CA ASP A 230 -17.89 -1.93 20.54
C ASP A 230 -16.69 -1.37 19.83
N LEU A 231 -16.73 -0.06 19.55
CA LEU A 231 -15.70 0.66 18.81
C LEU A 231 -15.12 1.80 19.63
N ILE A 232 -13.79 1.80 19.77
CA ILE A 232 -13.02 2.88 20.37
C ILE A 232 -12.08 3.45 19.31
N GLU A 233 -12.03 4.78 19.19
CA GLU A 233 -11.17 5.49 18.28
C GLU A 233 -10.48 6.65 18.98
N VAL A 234 -9.15 6.74 18.84
CA VAL A 234 -8.30 7.76 19.46
C VAL A 234 -7.50 8.51 18.41
N GLY A 235 -7.25 9.79 18.65
CA GLY A 235 -6.37 10.59 17.81
C GLY A 235 -4.90 10.17 17.97
N THR A 236 -4.10 10.32 16.91
CA THR A 236 -2.69 9.97 16.90
C THR A 236 -1.88 10.91 16.01
N GLU A 237 -0.57 10.67 15.87
CA GLU A 237 0.29 11.37 14.91
C GLU A 237 -0.23 11.22 13.46
N PRO A 238 0.07 12.21 12.59
CA PRO A 238 -0.42 12.20 11.21
C PRO A 238 -0.04 10.95 10.42
N ARG A 239 -1.01 10.44 9.68
CA ARG A 239 -0.88 9.35 8.71
C ARG A 239 -0.36 8.05 9.32
N PRO A 240 -1.04 7.49 10.35
CA PRO A 240 -0.79 6.11 10.78
C PRO A 240 -1.03 5.18 9.58
N TYR A 241 -0.14 4.19 9.39
CA TYR A 241 -0.14 3.39 8.18
C TYR A 241 -0.17 1.90 8.47
N GLY A 242 0.97 1.21 8.47
CA GLY A 242 1.07 -0.20 8.86
C GLY A 242 0.84 -0.39 10.36
N ILE A 243 0.23 -1.50 10.73
CA ILE A 243 0.04 -1.93 12.12
C ILE A 243 0.34 -3.42 12.23
N GLN A 244 1.06 -3.82 13.27
CA GLN A 244 1.47 -5.20 13.55
C GLN A 244 1.43 -5.48 15.05
N VAL A 245 1.15 -6.72 15.44
CA VAL A 245 1.19 -7.17 16.83
C VAL A 245 2.58 -7.73 17.12
N GLY A 246 3.19 -7.26 18.20
CA GLY A 246 4.45 -7.79 18.72
C GLY A 246 4.27 -9.06 19.55
N PRO A 247 5.37 -9.79 19.80
CA PRO A 247 5.35 -11.02 20.62
C PRO A 247 4.82 -10.80 22.05
N ASP A 248 4.99 -9.60 22.58
CA ASP A 248 4.52 -9.16 23.91
C ASP A 248 3.08 -8.60 23.89
N GLY A 249 2.42 -8.60 22.75
CA GLY A 249 1.09 -8.01 22.57
C GLY A 249 1.08 -6.51 22.30
N THR A 250 2.22 -5.83 22.29
CA THR A 250 2.30 -4.42 21.88
C THR A 250 1.93 -4.28 20.41
N LEU A 251 1.08 -3.30 20.09
CA LEU A 251 0.72 -2.98 18.71
C LEU A 251 1.69 -1.93 18.15
N TRP A 252 2.43 -2.29 17.13
CA TRP A 252 3.40 -1.41 16.47
C TRP A 252 2.78 -0.72 15.27
N VAL A 253 2.92 0.61 15.20
CA VAL A 253 2.30 1.46 14.18
C VAL A 253 3.37 2.24 13.43
N ALA A 254 3.37 2.12 12.11
CA ALA A 254 4.21 2.92 11.22
C ALA A 254 3.52 4.24 10.87
N TYR A 255 4.27 5.35 10.86
CA TYR A 255 3.74 6.65 10.46
C TYR A 255 4.41 7.15 9.17
N ASN A 256 3.62 7.32 8.11
CA ASN A 256 4.15 7.84 6.86
C ASN A 256 3.94 9.37 6.68
N GLY A 257 3.39 10.03 7.67
CA GLY A 257 3.27 11.49 7.76
C GLY A 257 4.37 12.15 8.58
N THR A 258 5.03 11.37 9.43
CA THR A 258 6.11 11.80 10.30
C THR A 258 7.25 10.77 10.28
N ASN A 259 8.37 11.09 10.96
CA ASN A 259 9.49 10.16 11.15
C ASN A 259 9.33 9.29 12.40
N LYS A 260 8.11 8.84 12.72
CA LYS A 260 7.84 8.13 13.97
C LYS A 260 7.41 6.69 13.75
N ILE A 261 7.68 5.87 14.77
CA ILE A 261 7.12 4.55 15.00
C ILE A 261 6.41 4.61 16.34
N GLY A 262 5.18 4.10 16.43
CA GLY A 262 4.40 4.08 17.67
C GLY A 262 4.28 2.68 18.25
N ALA A 263 4.39 2.58 19.58
CA ALA A 263 4.01 1.41 20.36
C ALA A 263 2.66 1.72 21.04
N LEU A 264 1.61 1.12 20.55
CA LEU A 264 0.24 1.28 21.06
C LEU A 264 -0.04 0.19 22.12
N ASN A 265 -0.43 0.63 23.30
CA ASN A 265 -0.94 -0.27 24.32
C ASN A 265 -2.38 -0.69 23.97
N PRO A 266 -2.68 -2.00 23.81
CA PRO A 266 -4.00 -2.45 23.39
C PRO A 266 -5.12 -2.18 24.39
N ASP A 267 -4.80 -2.07 25.69
CA ASP A 267 -5.79 -1.88 26.74
C ASP A 267 -6.18 -0.41 26.90
N THR A 268 -5.18 0.48 26.98
CA THR A 268 -5.37 1.92 27.22
C THR A 268 -5.54 2.73 25.94
N MET A 269 -5.15 2.20 24.80
CA MET A 269 -5.05 2.91 23.50
C MET A 269 -4.06 4.11 23.53
N GLU A 270 -3.13 4.13 24.49
CA GLU A 270 -2.06 5.12 24.54
C GLU A 270 -0.89 4.72 23.66
N VAL A 271 -0.25 5.69 23.02
CA VAL A 271 0.86 5.46 22.09
C VAL A 271 2.16 6.08 22.62
N ARG A 272 3.18 5.25 22.79
CA ARG A 272 4.56 5.70 22.96
C ARG A 272 5.25 5.83 21.61
N TYR A 273 5.95 6.94 21.38
CA TYR A 273 6.58 7.21 20.08
C TYR A 273 8.11 7.08 20.15
N TYR A 274 8.69 6.59 19.05
CA TYR A 274 10.11 6.52 18.78
C TYR A 274 10.40 7.30 17.50
N GLU A 275 11.37 8.21 17.54
CA GLU A 275 11.73 9.03 16.39
C GLU A 275 12.86 8.37 15.60
N VAL A 276 12.61 8.15 14.31
CA VAL A 276 13.63 7.71 13.36
C VAL A 276 14.52 8.90 13.01
N PRO A 277 15.85 8.75 13.09
CA PRO A 277 16.77 9.81 12.69
C PRO A 277 16.47 10.29 11.26
N ASP A 278 16.60 11.58 11.01
CA ASP A 278 16.20 12.31 9.80
C ASP A 278 14.67 12.55 9.71
N ALA A 279 14.30 13.81 9.85
CA ALA A 279 12.89 14.26 9.82
C ALA A 279 12.18 14.00 8.47
N ARG A 280 12.94 13.69 7.41
CA ARG A 280 12.40 13.28 6.10
C ARG A 280 12.00 11.82 6.04
N SER A 281 12.35 11.01 7.04
CA SER A 281 11.98 9.59 7.12
C SER A 281 10.47 9.39 7.04
N ARG A 282 10.04 8.38 6.30
CA ARG A 282 8.63 7.99 6.17
C ARG A 282 8.53 6.48 6.26
N ILE A 283 7.88 6.03 7.33
CA ILE A 283 7.76 4.61 7.63
C ILE A 283 6.42 4.12 7.11
N ARG A 284 6.43 3.04 6.32
CA ARG A 284 5.20 2.52 5.71
C ARG A 284 4.76 1.20 6.31
N ARG A 285 5.62 0.21 6.28
CA ARG A 285 5.36 -1.12 6.84
C ARG A 285 6.45 -1.47 7.83
N LEU A 286 6.12 -2.35 8.74
CA LEU A 286 7.01 -2.85 9.76
C LEU A 286 6.75 -4.35 9.99
N GLY A 287 7.71 -5.02 10.58
CA GLY A 287 7.63 -6.40 11.01
C GLY A 287 8.45 -6.56 12.30
N LEU A 288 8.27 -7.68 12.98
CA LEU A 288 8.97 -7.99 14.22
C LEU A 288 9.75 -9.29 14.06
N ASP A 289 10.95 -9.32 14.62
CA ASP A 289 11.72 -10.55 14.75
C ASP A 289 11.41 -11.27 16.08
N SER A 290 12.01 -12.44 16.27
CA SER A 290 11.79 -13.28 17.44
C SER A 290 12.29 -12.64 18.75
N GLU A 291 13.19 -11.66 18.67
CA GLU A 291 13.70 -10.89 19.83
C GLU A 291 12.80 -9.66 20.12
N GLY A 292 11.76 -9.43 19.33
CA GLY A 292 10.86 -8.28 19.49
C GLY A 292 11.45 -6.97 18.94
N MET A 293 12.53 -7.02 18.14
CA MET A 293 13.01 -5.85 17.44
C MET A 293 12.04 -5.45 16.33
N VAL A 294 11.84 -4.15 16.15
CA VAL A 294 10.91 -3.63 15.13
C VAL A 294 11.68 -3.27 13.88
N TRP A 295 11.46 -4.04 12.83
CA TRP A 295 12.02 -3.79 11.50
C TRP A 295 11.07 -2.93 10.66
N PHE A 296 11.62 -2.01 9.87
CA PHE A 296 10.81 -1.09 9.09
C PHE A 296 11.46 -0.66 7.78
N GLY A 297 10.61 -0.38 6.78
CA GLY A 297 11.03 0.27 5.54
C GLY A 297 10.97 1.79 5.67
N ASN A 298 12.12 2.47 5.48
CA ASN A 298 12.21 3.92 5.39
C ASN A 298 12.16 4.35 3.92
N SER A 299 10.96 4.49 3.40
CA SER A 299 10.72 4.58 1.95
C SER A 299 11.31 5.83 1.30
N THR A 300 11.35 6.97 1.99
CA THR A 300 11.89 8.21 1.44
C THR A 300 13.41 8.27 1.47
N MET A 301 14.04 7.42 2.26
CA MET A 301 15.49 7.41 2.42
C MET A 301 16.17 6.23 1.70
N GLY A 302 15.39 5.31 1.10
CA GLY A 302 15.92 4.10 0.48
C GLY A 302 16.66 3.20 1.47
N LYS A 303 16.10 3.03 2.67
CA LYS A 303 16.73 2.26 3.76
C LYS A 303 15.75 1.28 4.38
N ILE A 304 16.29 0.21 4.96
CA ILE A 304 15.61 -0.55 5.99
C ILE A 304 16.19 -0.17 7.35
N GLY A 305 15.42 -0.34 8.40
CA GLY A 305 15.86 -0.01 9.75
C GLY A 305 15.35 -0.99 10.79
N ARG A 306 16.04 -1.02 11.94
CA ARG A 306 15.69 -1.77 13.13
C ARG A 306 15.65 -0.85 14.32
N LEU A 307 14.55 -0.88 15.07
CA LEU A 307 14.38 -0.23 16.37
C LEU A 307 14.48 -1.30 17.46
N ASP A 308 15.31 -1.05 18.47
CA ASP A 308 15.29 -1.76 19.74
C ASP A 308 14.29 -1.07 20.69
N PRO A 309 13.17 -1.70 21.04
CA PRO A 309 12.15 -1.08 21.89
C PRO A 309 12.61 -0.79 23.32
N ALA A 310 13.56 -1.57 23.83
CA ALA A 310 14.05 -1.46 25.22
C ALA A 310 14.93 -0.22 25.40
N THR A 311 15.79 0.06 24.40
CA THR A 311 16.75 1.16 24.45
C THR A 311 16.34 2.38 23.63
N GLY A 312 15.43 2.21 22.67
CA GLY A 312 15.06 3.21 21.68
C GLY A 312 16.12 3.42 20.59
N GLN A 313 17.16 2.60 20.55
CA GLN A 313 18.20 2.70 19.53
C GLN A 313 17.69 2.28 18.17
N ILE A 314 18.06 3.04 17.14
CA ILE A 314 17.71 2.76 15.75
C ILE A 314 18.98 2.62 14.92
N ARG A 315 19.05 1.50 14.18
CA ARG A 315 20.07 1.25 13.18
C ARG A 315 19.42 1.13 11.80
N GLN A 316 20.12 1.61 10.76
CA GLN A 316 19.60 1.57 9.40
C GLN A 316 20.67 1.10 8.41
N TRP A 317 20.23 0.44 7.33
CA TRP A 317 21.07 -0.04 6.24
C TRP A 317 20.54 0.51 4.91
N ASP A 318 21.44 0.84 4.00
CA ASP A 318 21.06 1.26 2.65
C ASP A 318 20.48 0.07 1.87
N SER A 319 19.36 0.30 1.20
CA SER A 319 18.77 -0.69 0.32
C SER A 319 19.61 -0.83 -0.97
N PRO A 320 19.72 -2.03 -1.57
CA PRO A 320 20.63 -2.31 -2.69
C PRO A 320 20.51 -1.35 -3.88
N SER A 321 19.32 -0.92 -4.22
CA SER A 321 19.10 0.01 -5.36
C SER A 321 19.23 1.49 -4.96
N GLY A 322 19.72 1.77 -3.75
CA GLY A 322 20.07 3.11 -3.29
C GLY A 322 18.89 3.98 -2.83
N PRO A 323 19.11 5.30 -2.74
CA PRO A 323 18.15 6.22 -2.10
C PRO A 323 16.78 6.30 -2.77
N ALA A 324 16.68 5.99 -4.06
CA ALA A 324 15.43 6.00 -4.81
C ALA A 324 14.69 4.65 -4.80
N SER A 325 15.22 3.63 -4.13
CA SER A 325 14.67 2.26 -4.08
C SER A 325 13.26 2.18 -3.47
N HIS A 326 12.94 3.07 -2.57
CA HIS A 326 11.63 3.17 -1.93
C HIS A 326 11.15 1.86 -1.28
N PRO A 327 11.83 1.32 -0.25
CA PRO A 327 11.37 0.16 0.51
C PRO A 327 9.96 0.38 1.04
N TYR A 328 9.05 -0.59 0.78
CA TYR A 328 7.63 -0.36 1.06
C TYR A 328 6.99 -1.48 1.89
N ALA A 329 6.68 -2.62 1.27
CA ALA A 329 6.19 -3.80 1.97
C ALA A 329 7.33 -4.45 2.74
N LEU A 330 7.03 -5.05 3.88
CA LEU A 330 8.03 -5.70 4.72
C LEU A 330 7.40 -6.85 5.50
N ALA A 331 8.10 -7.97 5.56
CA ALA A 331 7.80 -9.12 6.41
C ALA A 331 9.09 -9.65 7.04
N VAL A 332 8.96 -10.42 8.11
CA VAL A 332 10.05 -11.12 8.78
C VAL A 332 9.73 -12.61 8.79
N ILE A 333 10.67 -13.43 8.32
CA ILE A 333 10.61 -14.90 8.36
C ILE A 333 11.91 -15.40 8.98
N ASP A 334 11.85 -16.13 10.06
CA ASP A 334 13.02 -16.69 10.76
C ASP A 334 14.13 -15.65 11.02
N ASP A 335 13.74 -14.48 11.50
CA ASP A 335 14.60 -13.32 11.76
C ASP A 335 15.28 -12.74 10.50
N VAL A 336 14.87 -13.14 9.31
CA VAL A 336 15.30 -12.60 8.03
C VAL A 336 14.25 -11.63 7.49
N ILE A 337 14.69 -10.47 7.01
CA ILE A 337 13.82 -9.41 6.56
C ILE A 337 13.60 -9.54 5.06
N TRP A 338 12.33 -9.64 4.66
CA TRP A 338 11.88 -9.62 3.29
C TRP A 338 11.12 -8.32 3.00
N TYR A 339 11.49 -7.63 1.95
CA TYR A 339 10.85 -6.37 1.57
C TYR A 339 10.93 -6.14 0.07
N ASN A 340 10.18 -5.17 -0.44
CA ASN A 340 10.31 -4.80 -1.84
C ASN A 340 10.91 -3.41 -2.02
N GLU A 341 11.60 -3.22 -3.14
CA GLU A 341 12.01 -1.93 -3.66
C GLU A 341 11.00 -1.46 -4.71
N SER A 342 10.03 -0.66 -4.28
CA SER A 342 8.93 -0.19 -5.15
C SER A 342 9.29 1.03 -5.99
N GLY A 343 10.49 1.56 -5.81
CA GLY A 343 11.03 2.66 -6.60
C GLY A 343 11.72 2.21 -7.89
N THR A 344 12.00 0.93 -8.04
CA THR A 344 12.68 0.34 -9.20
C THR A 344 11.69 -0.14 -10.27
N ARG A 345 12.20 -0.41 -11.47
CA ARG A 345 11.43 -1.01 -12.57
C ARG A 345 12.30 -2.05 -13.28
N PRO A 346 11.94 -3.33 -13.20
CA PRO A 346 10.85 -3.92 -12.38
C PRO A 346 11.03 -3.64 -10.89
N ASP A 347 9.93 -3.77 -10.09
CA ASP A 347 10.03 -3.86 -8.64
C ASP A 347 10.95 -5.03 -8.27
N ALA A 348 11.73 -4.88 -7.21
CA ALA A 348 12.55 -5.98 -6.70
C ALA A 348 12.02 -6.49 -5.36
N LEU A 349 12.03 -7.79 -5.18
CA LEU A 349 11.94 -8.42 -3.88
C LEU A 349 13.35 -8.53 -3.30
N VAL A 350 13.54 -8.16 -2.06
CA VAL A 350 14.83 -8.12 -1.38
C VAL A 350 14.76 -8.92 -0.10
N ARG A 351 15.77 -9.76 0.13
CA ARG A 351 16.03 -10.48 1.37
C ARG A 351 17.24 -9.87 2.05
N PHE A 352 17.14 -9.56 3.31
CA PHE A 352 18.23 -9.09 4.15
C PHE A 352 18.42 -10.00 5.36
N ASN A 353 19.62 -10.53 5.52
CA ASN A 353 19.99 -11.31 6.70
C ASN A 353 20.70 -10.42 7.71
N PRO A 354 20.11 -10.13 8.87
CA PRO A 354 20.69 -9.20 9.85
C PRO A 354 21.98 -9.71 10.50
N ARG A 355 22.18 -11.04 10.54
CA ARG A 355 23.36 -11.65 11.19
C ARG A 355 24.63 -11.47 10.35
N SER A 356 24.51 -11.62 9.04
CA SER A 356 25.62 -11.43 8.08
C SER A 356 25.62 -10.04 7.43
N GLU A 357 24.57 -9.27 7.61
CA GLU A 357 24.30 -7.99 6.94
C GLU A 357 24.35 -8.10 5.40
N SER A 358 23.98 -9.25 4.88
CA SER A 358 24.00 -9.53 3.46
C SER A 358 22.62 -9.39 2.82
N PHE A 359 22.60 -8.94 1.58
CA PHE A 359 21.42 -8.81 0.76
C PHE A 359 21.41 -9.85 -0.35
N GLN A 360 20.20 -10.24 -0.75
CA GLN A 360 19.92 -10.97 -1.96
C GLN A 360 18.64 -10.40 -2.58
N SER A 361 18.53 -10.34 -3.91
CA SER A 361 17.36 -9.70 -4.52
C SER A 361 17.00 -10.29 -5.88
N TRP A 362 15.71 -10.21 -6.21
CA TRP A 362 15.10 -10.76 -7.41
C TRP A 362 14.16 -9.74 -8.05
N ALA A 363 14.12 -9.70 -9.36
CA ALA A 363 13.12 -8.92 -10.08
C ALA A 363 11.75 -9.62 -9.99
N ILE A 364 10.70 -8.87 -9.69
CA ILE A 364 9.33 -9.39 -9.76
C ILE A 364 8.93 -9.44 -11.24
N PRO A 365 8.47 -10.58 -11.78
CA PRO A 365 8.29 -10.78 -13.23
C PRO A 365 7.34 -9.79 -13.90
N SER A 366 6.19 -9.49 -13.30
CA SER A 366 5.24 -8.50 -13.83
C SER A 366 5.76 -7.07 -13.78
N GLY A 367 6.60 -6.75 -12.85
CA GLY A 367 7.55 -5.65 -12.75
C GLY A 367 7.07 -4.21 -12.85
N VAL A 368 5.79 -3.99 -13.08
CA VAL A 368 5.19 -2.67 -13.37
C VAL A 368 4.24 -2.18 -12.28
N GLY A 369 4.10 -2.95 -11.23
CA GLY A 369 3.23 -2.66 -10.10
C GLY A 369 3.96 -2.01 -8.94
N ILE A 370 3.26 -1.87 -7.83
CA ILE A 370 3.84 -1.51 -6.55
C ILE A 370 3.30 -2.49 -5.53
N ALA A 371 4.16 -3.38 -5.02
CA ALA A 371 3.83 -4.17 -3.84
C ALA A 371 3.76 -3.23 -2.61
N ARG A 372 2.63 -3.23 -1.92
CA ARG A 372 2.40 -2.33 -0.79
C ARG A 372 2.23 -3.07 0.52
N ASN A 373 2.06 -4.37 0.45
CA ASN A 373 1.98 -5.29 1.56
C ASN A 373 2.57 -6.63 1.16
N VAL A 374 3.06 -7.36 2.14
CA VAL A 374 3.53 -8.73 2.03
C VAL A 374 2.92 -9.49 3.20
N TRP A 375 2.41 -10.68 2.93
CA TRP A 375 1.90 -11.60 3.94
C TRP A 375 2.77 -12.84 3.98
N VAL A 376 3.03 -13.35 5.18
CA VAL A 376 3.73 -14.63 5.38
C VAL A 376 2.67 -15.73 5.49
N THR A 377 2.77 -16.76 4.65
CA THR A 377 1.89 -17.93 4.71
C THR A 377 2.27 -18.86 5.84
N GLU A 378 1.38 -19.77 6.22
CA GLU A 378 1.66 -20.80 7.22
C GLU A 378 2.88 -21.68 6.83
N ALA A 379 3.07 -21.90 5.53
CA ALA A 379 4.22 -22.63 4.99
C ALA A 379 5.53 -21.81 4.93
N GLY A 380 5.55 -20.57 5.42
CA GLY A 380 6.72 -19.69 5.38
C GLY A 380 7.00 -19.05 4.01
N ASN A 381 6.06 -19.08 3.09
CA ASN A 381 6.13 -18.39 1.80
C ASN A 381 5.60 -16.96 1.91
N LEU A 382 5.75 -16.17 0.83
CA LEU A 382 5.26 -14.80 0.80
C LEU A 382 4.12 -14.64 -0.21
N LEU A 383 3.06 -13.93 0.21
CA LEU A 383 2.06 -13.40 -0.71
C LEU A 383 2.38 -11.94 -1.02
N ILE A 384 2.44 -11.64 -2.29
CA ILE A 384 2.70 -10.31 -2.82
C ILE A 384 1.58 -9.86 -3.75
N HIS A 385 1.56 -8.60 -4.10
CA HIS A 385 0.69 -8.09 -5.16
C HIS A 385 1.38 -7.04 -6.01
N GLN A 386 0.91 -6.89 -7.23
CA GLN A 386 1.31 -5.82 -8.13
C GLN A 386 0.06 -4.99 -8.48
N SER A 387 -0.22 -3.97 -7.67
CA SER A 387 -1.49 -3.23 -7.75
C SER A 387 -1.71 -2.54 -9.10
N SER A 388 -0.64 -2.10 -9.77
CA SER A 388 -0.76 -1.40 -11.05
C SER A 388 -0.96 -2.35 -12.24
N SER A 389 -0.55 -3.60 -12.11
CA SER A 389 -0.75 -4.67 -13.10
C SER A 389 -1.84 -5.67 -12.72
N ASN A 390 -2.61 -5.36 -11.66
CA ASN A 390 -3.80 -6.11 -11.26
C ASN A 390 -3.51 -7.59 -10.97
N GLN A 391 -2.41 -7.86 -10.25
CA GLN A 391 -1.94 -9.22 -9.97
C GLN A 391 -1.78 -9.48 -8.48
N VAL A 392 -2.01 -10.72 -8.10
CA VAL A 392 -1.61 -11.31 -6.83
C VAL A 392 -0.58 -12.38 -7.10
N GLY A 393 0.33 -12.62 -6.16
CA GLY A 393 1.43 -13.56 -6.36
C GLY A 393 1.83 -14.31 -5.11
N LEU A 394 2.37 -15.50 -5.33
CA LEU A 394 2.98 -16.37 -4.32
C LEU A 394 4.48 -16.46 -4.62
N VAL A 395 5.30 -16.18 -3.64
CA VAL A 395 6.74 -16.40 -3.65
C VAL A 395 7.03 -17.64 -2.82
N LYS A 396 7.36 -18.74 -3.46
CA LYS A 396 7.85 -19.94 -2.81
C LYS A 396 9.32 -19.78 -2.48
N ILE A 397 9.68 -20.02 -1.23
CA ILE A 397 11.07 -19.93 -0.74
C ILE A 397 11.57 -21.38 -0.56
N ASN A 398 12.64 -21.77 -1.27
CA ASN A 398 13.19 -23.12 -1.31
C ASN A 398 14.47 -23.26 -0.50
#